data_4a032b7038f0b1c4dbd3cd9fc2335c7f
#
_entry.id   4a032b7038f0b1c4dbd3cd9fc2335c7f
#
_cell.length_a   1.000
_cell.length_b   1.000
_cell.length_c   1.000
_cell.angle_alpha   90.00
_cell.angle_beta   90.00
_cell.angle_gamma   90.00
#
_symmetry.space_group_name_H-M   'P 1'
#
loop_
_entity.id
_entity.type
_entity.pdbx_description
1 polymer ?
#
loop_
_entity_poly.entity_id
_entity_poly.type
_entity_poly.pdbx_seq_one_letter_code
_entity_poly.pdbx_strand_id
1 'polypeptide(L)'
;MKNHRSMHILICCYMLLYFGIGIKVDAVADSEASPVKGIPSYRASEEPPLYKTIESAKTYIVQHQNRDGGWPLVPGGESNVENTAFAIWGLIDAGWGTGSQVIRMGVMYLRNTQWDNGSWNNNTAHTVFALVALATAETDPEIRFKGLQWLKKAQNPTGAWGKKERSADNVLYTAAVLAGFRRLGFKQNFAPVSKGADWLAESINYDSGWALQRGTQSDIFVTSWVIQGLEPVYDIDAQIAWLKQLQNNDGGFGRYKNRPSDPEITAIAVMALAAGNDPLNTRRVSINYLTSIRQEDG
;
A
#
# COMPACT_ATOMS: atom_id res chain seq x y z
N MET A 1 -8.58 22.54 18.42
CA MET A 1 -8.26 22.29 17.01
C MET A 1 -8.41 20.78 16.80
N LYS A 2 -9.48 20.33 16.13
CA LYS A 2 -9.68 18.91 15.82
C LYS A 2 -8.64 18.52 14.77
N ASN A 3 -7.72 17.61 15.12
CA ASN A 3 -6.77 17.02 14.17
C ASN A 3 -7.55 16.24 13.12
N HIS A 4 -7.79 16.84 11.96
CA HIS A 4 -8.23 16.09 10.77
C HIS A 4 -7.07 15.20 10.33
N ARG A 5 -7.06 13.94 10.76
CA ARG A 5 -6.12 12.96 10.24
C ARG A 5 -6.46 12.66 8.80
N SER A 6 -5.44 12.56 7.99
CA SER A 6 -5.57 12.24 6.57
C SER A 6 -6.14 10.82 6.40
N MET A 7 -7.07 10.64 5.46
CA MET A 7 -7.59 9.34 5.04
C MET A 7 -6.46 8.42 4.53
N HIS A 8 -5.34 8.96 4.06
CA HIS A 8 -4.12 8.22 3.74
C HIS A 8 -3.64 7.36 4.92
N ILE A 9 -3.62 7.92 6.12
CA ILE A 9 -3.19 7.19 7.33
C ILE A 9 -4.10 5.99 7.58
N LEU A 10 -5.41 6.19 7.46
CA LEU A 10 -6.40 5.14 7.67
C LEU A 10 -6.33 4.06 6.59
N ILE A 11 -6.22 4.45 5.32
CA ILE A 11 -6.07 3.50 4.21
C ILE A 11 -4.75 2.74 4.30
N CYS A 12 -3.65 3.42 4.66
CA CYS A 12 -2.36 2.78 4.90
C CYS A 12 -2.43 1.83 6.10
N CYS A 13 -2.99 2.23 7.23
CA CYS A 13 -3.21 1.36 8.39
C CYS A 13 -4.04 0.12 8.02
N TYR A 14 -5.03 0.29 7.16
CA TYR A 14 -5.90 -0.78 6.72
C TYR A 14 -5.19 -1.79 5.81
N MET A 15 -4.44 -1.34 4.81
CA MET A 15 -3.61 -2.22 3.96
C MET A 15 -2.62 -3.05 4.77
N LEU A 16 -2.11 -2.50 5.88
CA LEU A 16 -1.19 -3.16 6.76
C LEU A 16 -1.74 -4.36 7.49
N LEU A 17 -2.95 -4.25 7.96
CA LEU A 17 -3.58 -5.29 8.76
C LEU A 17 -3.78 -6.55 7.92
N TYR A 18 -3.94 -6.41 6.61
CA TYR A 18 -4.15 -7.54 5.71
C TYR A 18 -2.84 -8.13 5.15
N PHE A 19 -1.90 -7.30 4.69
CA PHE A 19 -0.61 -7.77 4.19
C PHE A 19 0.34 -8.26 5.29
N GLY A 20 0.22 -7.66 6.48
CA GLY A 20 1.07 -8.01 7.62
C GLY A 20 0.79 -9.39 8.21
N ILE A 21 -0.38 -9.99 8.00
CA ILE A 21 -0.82 -11.15 8.78
C ILE A 21 -0.90 -12.44 7.97
N GLY A 22 -1.01 -12.37 6.62
CA GLY A 22 -1.15 -13.58 5.80
C GLY A 22 -2.35 -14.46 6.16
N ILE A 23 -3.35 -13.91 6.85
CA ILE A 23 -4.56 -14.61 7.24
C ILE A 23 -5.52 -14.53 6.04
N LYS A 24 -5.63 -15.60 5.28
CA LYS A 24 -6.86 -15.87 4.55
C LYS A 24 -7.95 -16.07 5.59
N VAL A 25 -8.84 -15.13 5.73
CA VAL A 25 -10.11 -15.35 6.42
C VAL A 25 -10.94 -16.15 5.44
N ASP A 26 -10.79 -17.48 5.45
CA ASP A 26 -11.78 -18.34 4.83
C ASP A 26 -13.09 -18.06 5.57
N ALA A 27 -14.10 -17.64 4.82
CA ALA A 27 -15.44 -17.52 5.33
C ALA A 27 -15.83 -18.92 5.87
N VAL A 28 -15.93 -19.02 7.19
CA VAL A 28 -16.47 -20.22 7.83
C VAL A 28 -17.97 -20.22 7.51
N ALA A 29 -18.32 -20.92 6.43
CA ALA A 29 -19.70 -21.37 6.25
C ALA A 29 -19.97 -22.37 7.38
N ASP A 30 -21.03 -22.14 8.13
CA ASP A 30 -21.57 -23.09 9.09
C ASP A 30 -21.73 -24.47 8.44
N SER A 31 -20.83 -25.39 8.78
CA SER A 31 -21.07 -26.81 8.60
C SER A 31 -20.58 -27.53 9.88
N GLU A 32 -21.50 -28.19 10.53
CA GLU A 32 -21.25 -29.09 11.65
C GLU A 32 -20.16 -30.11 11.29
N ALA A 33 -18.96 -29.91 11.79
CA ALA A 33 -17.90 -30.91 11.78
C ALA A 33 -17.37 -31.11 13.18
N SER A 34 -17.36 -32.36 13.61
CA SER A 34 -16.93 -32.86 14.91
C SER A 34 -15.55 -32.34 15.32
N PRO A 35 -15.31 -32.12 16.64
CA PRO A 35 -14.07 -31.51 17.14
C PRO A 35 -12.88 -32.45 17.00
N VAL A 36 -11.87 -31.98 16.23
CA VAL A 36 -10.54 -32.59 16.22
C VAL A 36 -9.85 -32.29 17.56
N LYS A 37 -9.51 -33.32 18.34
CA LYS A 37 -8.79 -33.20 19.59
C LYS A 37 -7.42 -32.56 19.37
N GLY A 38 -7.17 -31.41 20.03
CA GLY A 38 -5.83 -30.82 20.13
C GLY A 38 -5.68 -29.36 19.74
N ILE A 39 -6.74 -28.69 19.28
CA ILE A 39 -6.74 -27.25 19.05
C ILE A 39 -7.40 -26.59 20.28
N PRO A 40 -6.77 -25.58 20.94
CA PRO A 40 -7.43 -24.85 22.00
C PRO A 40 -8.73 -24.25 21.48
N SER A 41 -9.86 -24.63 22.11
CA SER A 41 -11.16 -24.01 21.80
C SER A 41 -11.09 -22.51 22.15
N TYR A 42 -11.01 -21.65 21.14
CA TYR A 42 -11.18 -20.22 21.30
C TYR A 42 -12.63 -19.97 21.71
N ARG A 43 -12.84 -19.52 22.94
CA ARG A 43 -14.17 -19.08 23.38
C ARG A 43 -14.56 -17.85 22.55
N ALA A 44 -15.72 -17.90 21.94
CA ALA A 44 -16.30 -16.85 21.09
C ALA A 44 -16.63 -15.51 21.80
N SER A 45 -16.05 -15.25 22.99
CA SER A 45 -16.35 -14.05 23.79
C SER A 45 -15.32 -12.92 23.67
N GLU A 46 -14.19 -13.13 22.98
CA GLU A 46 -13.20 -12.07 22.72
C GLU A 46 -12.77 -12.14 21.25
N GLU A 47 -13.46 -11.40 20.37
CA GLU A 47 -12.91 -11.11 19.05
C GLU A 47 -11.53 -10.49 19.22
N PRO A 48 -10.48 -10.95 18.46
CA PRO A 48 -9.15 -10.39 18.57
C PRO A 48 -9.23 -8.86 18.36
N PRO A 49 -8.52 -8.05 19.16
CA PRO A 49 -8.51 -6.57 19.02
C PRO A 49 -8.26 -6.10 17.59
N LEU A 50 -7.47 -6.87 16.84
CA LEU A 50 -7.13 -6.61 15.46
C LEU A 50 -8.33 -6.72 14.51
N TYR A 51 -9.19 -7.74 14.68
CA TYR A 51 -10.38 -7.89 13.85
C TYR A 51 -11.32 -6.68 14.01
N LYS A 52 -11.55 -6.23 15.26
CA LYS A 52 -12.36 -5.03 15.53
C LYS A 52 -11.78 -3.77 14.87
N THR A 53 -10.46 -3.65 14.90
CA THR A 53 -9.77 -2.54 14.23
C THR A 53 -9.97 -2.56 12.72
N ILE A 54 -9.88 -3.73 12.08
CA ILE A 54 -10.13 -3.90 10.65
C ILE A 54 -11.58 -3.51 10.31
N GLU A 55 -12.57 -4.02 11.05
CA GLU A 55 -13.98 -3.74 10.78
C GLU A 55 -14.33 -2.26 10.98
N SER A 56 -13.75 -1.59 12.00
CA SER A 56 -13.92 -0.15 12.19
C SER A 56 -13.32 0.64 11.03
N ALA A 57 -12.11 0.29 10.60
CA ALA A 57 -11.44 0.96 9.48
C ALA A 57 -12.22 0.78 8.16
N LYS A 58 -12.75 -0.42 7.90
CA LYS A 58 -13.64 -0.69 6.74
C LYS A 58 -14.87 0.21 6.79
N THR A 59 -15.53 0.26 7.94
CA THR A 59 -16.72 1.07 8.16
C THR A 59 -16.41 2.54 7.90
N TYR A 60 -15.32 3.05 8.47
CA TYR A 60 -14.88 4.43 8.26
C TYR A 60 -14.65 4.75 6.77
N ILE A 61 -13.90 3.90 6.06
CA ILE A 61 -13.63 4.10 4.64
C ILE A 61 -14.93 4.15 3.84
N VAL A 62 -15.84 3.20 4.06
CA VAL A 62 -17.12 3.14 3.36
C VAL A 62 -17.99 4.38 3.60
N GLN A 63 -18.05 4.87 4.84
CA GLN A 63 -18.82 6.05 5.22
C GLN A 63 -18.31 7.35 4.61
N HIS A 64 -17.02 7.40 4.22
CA HIS A 64 -16.39 8.60 3.68
C HIS A 64 -16.23 8.57 2.15
N GLN A 65 -16.92 7.64 1.47
CA GLN A 65 -17.02 7.69 0.01
C GLN A 65 -17.92 8.86 -0.42
N ASN A 66 -17.41 9.68 -1.33
CA ASN A 66 -18.16 10.78 -1.89
C ASN A 66 -19.22 10.31 -2.89
N ARG A 67 -20.18 11.19 -3.21
CA ARG A 67 -21.28 10.88 -4.16
C ARG A 67 -20.80 10.57 -5.58
N ASP A 68 -19.63 11.07 -5.97
CA ASP A 68 -18.98 10.78 -7.27
C ASP A 68 -18.32 9.40 -7.31
N GLY A 69 -18.32 8.68 -6.20
CA GLY A 69 -17.73 7.36 -6.02
C GLY A 69 -16.27 7.36 -5.60
N GLY A 70 -15.59 8.50 -5.56
CA GLY A 70 -14.21 8.61 -5.11
C GLY A 70 -14.07 8.83 -3.60
N TRP A 71 -12.84 8.84 -3.14
CA TRP A 71 -12.49 9.17 -1.75
C TRP A 71 -11.61 10.40 -1.67
N PRO A 72 -11.87 11.29 -0.70
CA PRO A 72 -11.09 12.49 -0.48
C PRO A 72 -9.84 12.20 0.36
N LEU A 73 -8.89 13.16 0.40
CA LEU A 73 -7.75 13.11 1.33
C LEU A 73 -8.18 13.32 2.79
N VAL A 74 -9.18 14.16 2.99
CA VAL A 74 -9.78 14.43 4.30
C VAL A 74 -11.30 14.37 4.17
N PRO A 75 -12.02 13.91 5.19
CA PRO A 75 -13.49 13.84 5.15
C PRO A 75 -14.13 15.16 4.70
N GLY A 76 -15.05 15.07 3.75
CA GLY A 76 -15.73 16.24 3.17
C GLY A 76 -14.93 17.02 2.13
N GLY A 77 -13.71 16.61 1.81
CA GLY A 77 -12.92 17.16 0.71
C GLY A 77 -13.29 16.59 -0.66
N GLU A 78 -12.60 17.04 -1.71
CA GLU A 78 -12.76 16.51 -3.06
C GLU A 78 -12.12 15.13 -3.20
N SER A 79 -12.76 14.27 -4.00
CA SER A 79 -12.22 12.96 -4.36
C SER A 79 -10.91 13.08 -5.13
N ASN A 80 -10.00 12.15 -4.88
CA ASN A 80 -8.79 12.06 -5.68
C ASN A 80 -8.45 10.61 -6.06
N VAL A 81 -7.67 10.47 -7.11
CA VAL A 81 -7.32 9.18 -7.71
C VAL A 81 -6.56 8.27 -6.74
N GLU A 82 -5.59 8.81 -6.03
CA GLU A 82 -4.73 8.04 -5.13
C GLU A 82 -5.51 7.44 -3.98
N ASN A 83 -6.29 8.25 -3.25
CA ASN A 83 -7.11 7.76 -2.15
C ASN A 83 -8.20 6.80 -2.62
N THR A 84 -8.79 7.07 -3.79
CA THR A 84 -9.78 6.16 -4.38
C THR A 84 -9.17 4.81 -4.73
N ALA A 85 -7.98 4.81 -5.32
CA ALA A 85 -7.27 3.57 -5.64
C ALA A 85 -6.93 2.77 -4.38
N PHE A 86 -6.41 3.43 -3.34
CA PHE A 86 -6.09 2.78 -2.08
C PHE A 86 -7.33 2.27 -1.33
N ALA A 87 -8.44 3.02 -1.36
CA ALA A 87 -9.69 2.58 -0.74
C ALA A 87 -10.25 1.32 -1.42
N ILE A 88 -10.31 1.28 -2.75
CA ILE A 88 -10.75 0.10 -3.51
C ILE A 88 -9.86 -1.09 -3.19
N TRP A 89 -8.56 -0.92 -3.33
CA TRP A 89 -7.58 -1.95 -3.08
C TRP A 89 -7.67 -2.48 -1.64
N GLY A 90 -7.62 -1.59 -0.63
CA GLY A 90 -7.69 -1.96 0.77
C GLY A 90 -8.99 -2.68 1.15
N LEU A 91 -10.15 -2.18 0.70
CA LEU A 91 -11.44 -2.80 0.96
C LEU A 91 -11.54 -4.22 0.39
N ILE A 92 -11.08 -4.43 -0.85
CA ILE A 92 -11.12 -5.77 -1.48
C ILE A 92 -10.16 -6.72 -0.77
N ASP A 93 -8.93 -6.29 -0.47
CA ASP A 93 -7.97 -7.10 0.27
C ASP A 93 -8.49 -7.49 1.66
N ALA A 94 -9.35 -6.68 2.25
CA ALA A 94 -10.02 -6.96 3.49
C ALA A 94 -11.35 -7.74 3.36
N GLY A 95 -11.54 -8.37 2.24
CA GLY A 95 -12.68 -9.24 2.00
C GLY A 95 -13.96 -8.53 1.59
N TRP A 96 -13.90 -7.23 1.23
CA TRP A 96 -15.07 -6.55 0.66
C TRP A 96 -15.31 -7.04 -0.76
N GLY A 97 -16.55 -7.41 -1.07
CA GLY A 97 -16.88 -8.00 -2.37
C GLY A 97 -16.65 -7.03 -3.55
N THR A 98 -15.98 -7.49 -4.60
CA THR A 98 -15.71 -6.71 -5.83
C THR A 98 -16.98 -6.22 -6.49
N GLY A 99 -18.10 -6.97 -6.39
CA GLY A 99 -19.42 -6.61 -6.90
C GLY A 99 -20.24 -5.67 -6.02
N SER A 100 -19.72 -5.19 -4.89
CA SER A 100 -20.46 -4.26 -4.02
C SER A 100 -20.66 -2.89 -4.67
N GLN A 101 -21.72 -2.17 -4.25
CA GLN A 101 -21.98 -0.83 -4.76
C GLN A 101 -20.80 0.12 -4.50
N VAL A 102 -20.20 0.06 -3.31
CA VAL A 102 -19.05 0.88 -2.91
C VAL A 102 -17.89 0.70 -3.89
N ILE A 103 -17.51 -0.55 -4.18
CA ILE A 103 -16.42 -0.83 -5.11
C ILE A 103 -16.78 -0.41 -6.54
N ARG A 104 -18.00 -0.71 -7.01
CA ARG A 104 -18.44 -0.28 -8.36
C ARG A 104 -18.40 1.23 -8.54
N MET A 105 -18.83 2.01 -7.54
CA MET A 105 -18.77 3.47 -7.60
C MET A 105 -17.33 3.99 -7.64
N GLY A 106 -16.42 3.42 -6.84
CA GLY A 106 -15.00 3.77 -6.88
C GLY A 106 -14.34 3.44 -8.21
N VAL A 107 -14.65 2.27 -8.78
CA VAL A 107 -14.20 1.88 -10.13
C VAL A 107 -14.72 2.88 -11.17
N MET A 108 -15.99 3.29 -11.08
CA MET A 108 -16.58 4.26 -11.99
C MET A 108 -15.88 5.63 -11.90
N TYR A 109 -15.53 6.07 -10.69
CA TYR A 109 -14.71 7.29 -10.50
C TYR A 109 -13.36 7.18 -11.21
N LEU A 110 -12.62 6.08 -11.02
CA LEU A 110 -11.34 5.88 -11.71
C LEU A 110 -11.49 5.84 -13.23
N ARG A 111 -12.54 5.19 -13.75
CA ARG A 111 -12.83 5.18 -15.20
C ARG A 111 -13.05 6.58 -15.75
N ASN A 112 -13.87 7.37 -15.07
CA ASN A 112 -14.26 8.71 -15.52
C ASN A 112 -13.13 9.74 -15.38
N THR A 113 -12.11 9.45 -14.59
CA THR A 113 -10.97 10.35 -14.34
C THR A 113 -9.70 9.98 -15.12
N GLN A 114 -9.73 8.88 -15.91
CA GLN A 114 -8.63 8.58 -16.82
C GLN A 114 -8.58 9.61 -17.98
N TRP A 115 -7.42 10.14 -18.24
CA TRP A 115 -7.20 11.04 -19.37
C TRP A 115 -7.09 10.26 -20.69
N ASP A 116 -7.34 10.92 -21.82
CA ASP A 116 -7.28 10.32 -23.16
C ASP A 116 -5.92 9.67 -23.48
N ASN A 117 -4.83 10.19 -22.90
CA ASN A 117 -3.50 9.62 -23.04
C ASN A 117 -3.28 8.33 -22.23
N GLY A 118 -4.27 7.90 -21.44
CA GLY A 118 -4.23 6.70 -20.60
C GLY A 118 -3.75 6.92 -19.16
N SER A 119 -3.27 8.12 -18.82
CA SER A 119 -2.82 8.42 -17.46
C SER A 119 -3.94 8.89 -16.54
N TRP A 120 -3.66 8.89 -15.23
CA TRP A 120 -4.41 9.67 -14.26
C TRP A 120 -3.59 10.87 -13.80
N ASN A 121 -4.12 12.08 -14.03
CA ASN A 121 -3.50 13.35 -13.65
C ASN A 121 -2.10 13.59 -14.23
N ASN A 122 -1.75 12.92 -15.34
CA ASN A 122 -0.38 12.91 -15.88
C ASN A 122 0.67 12.59 -14.78
N ASN A 123 0.35 11.63 -13.90
CA ASN A 123 1.14 11.28 -12.72
C ASN A 123 1.40 9.77 -12.69
N THR A 124 2.67 9.37 -12.59
CA THR A 124 3.08 7.95 -12.64
C THR A 124 2.58 7.15 -11.45
N ALA A 125 2.62 7.73 -10.23
CA ALA A 125 2.09 7.08 -9.03
C ALA A 125 0.57 6.92 -9.11
N HIS A 126 -0.17 7.99 -9.43
CA HIS A 126 -1.64 7.90 -9.59
C HIS A 126 -2.03 6.88 -10.65
N THR A 127 -1.28 6.81 -11.76
CA THR A 127 -1.57 5.88 -12.83
C THR A 127 -1.35 4.44 -12.39
N VAL A 128 -0.23 4.12 -11.74
CA VAL A 128 0.02 2.74 -11.30
C VAL A 128 -0.94 2.30 -10.20
N PHE A 129 -1.29 3.19 -9.25
CA PHE A 129 -2.25 2.86 -8.20
C PHE A 129 -3.66 2.63 -8.73
N ALA A 130 -4.12 3.45 -9.69
CA ALA A 130 -5.38 3.22 -10.38
C ALA A 130 -5.39 1.87 -11.12
N LEU A 131 -4.29 1.50 -11.80
CA LEU A 131 -4.15 0.20 -12.45
C LEU A 131 -4.24 -0.96 -11.46
N VAL A 132 -3.58 -0.86 -10.30
CA VAL A 132 -3.65 -1.86 -9.23
C VAL A 132 -5.08 -2.00 -8.73
N ALA A 133 -5.76 -0.89 -8.43
CA ALA A 133 -7.14 -0.91 -7.93
C ALA A 133 -8.10 -1.56 -8.93
N LEU A 134 -8.04 -1.17 -10.22
CA LEU A 134 -8.86 -1.73 -11.28
C LEU A 134 -8.57 -3.22 -11.53
N ALA A 135 -7.30 -3.63 -11.40
CA ALA A 135 -6.92 -5.04 -11.51
C ALA A 135 -7.42 -5.86 -10.33
N THR A 136 -7.31 -5.33 -9.11
CA THR A 136 -7.83 -5.98 -7.88
C THR A 136 -9.36 -6.11 -7.93
N ALA A 137 -10.05 -5.13 -8.53
CA ALA A 137 -11.49 -5.19 -8.77
C ALA A 137 -11.87 -6.06 -9.99
N GLU A 138 -10.90 -6.69 -10.66
CA GLU A 138 -11.08 -7.58 -11.82
C GLU A 138 -11.85 -6.94 -12.99
N THR A 139 -11.65 -5.64 -13.21
CA THR A 139 -12.44 -4.85 -14.16
C THR A 139 -11.58 -4.08 -15.17
N ASP A 140 -12.22 -3.60 -16.24
CA ASP A 140 -11.74 -2.62 -17.21
C ASP A 140 -10.38 -2.93 -17.88
N PRO A 141 -10.22 -4.08 -18.56
CA PRO A 141 -8.95 -4.44 -19.18
C PRO A 141 -8.46 -3.43 -20.22
N GLU A 142 -9.36 -2.75 -20.96
CA GLU A 142 -8.99 -1.72 -21.94
C GLU A 142 -8.41 -0.46 -21.27
N ILE A 143 -9.06 0.01 -20.21
CA ILE A 143 -8.60 1.16 -19.42
C ILE A 143 -7.24 0.85 -18.78
N ARG A 144 -7.09 -0.35 -18.22
CA ARG A 144 -5.81 -0.80 -17.66
C ARG A 144 -4.71 -0.88 -18.73
N PHE A 145 -5.04 -1.38 -19.92
CA PHE A 145 -4.09 -1.43 -21.03
C PHE A 145 -3.58 -0.04 -21.42
N LYS A 146 -4.46 0.96 -21.58
CA LYS A 146 -4.07 2.36 -21.89
C LYS A 146 -3.12 2.93 -20.82
N GLY A 147 -3.44 2.73 -19.54
CA GLY A 147 -2.60 3.17 -18.43
C GLY A 147 -1.23 2.50 -18.41
N LEU A 148 -1.17 1.19 -18.66
CA LEU A 148 0.09 0.46 -18.76
C LEU A 148 0.96 0.95 -19.92
N GLN A 149 0.37 1.21 -21.10
CA GLN A 149 1.11 1.77 -22.24
C GLN A 149 1.68 3.14 -21.91
N TRP A 150 0.89 3.99 -21.23
CA TRP A 150 1.37 5.29 -20.79
C TRP A 150 2.53 5.18 -19.79
N LEU A 151 2.47 4.29 -18.79
CA LEU A 151 3.56 4.07 -17.83
C LEU A 151 4.85 3.60 -18.52
N LYS A 152 4.73 2.71 -19.52
CA LYS A 152 5.88 2.28 -20.31
C LYS A 152 6.53 3.44 -21.07
N LYS A 153 5.71 4.32 -21.64
CA LYS A 153 6.17 5.51 -22.36
C LYS A 153 6.76 6.58 -21.43
N ALA A 154 6.23 6.67 -20.20
CA ALA A 154 6.68 7.62 -19.19
C ALA A 154 8.01 7.23 -18.51
N GLN A 155 8.52 6.01 -18.73
CA GLN A 155 9.83 5.59 -18.25
C GLN A 155 10.93 6.35 -18.97
N ASN A 156 11.83 6.97 -18.22
CA ASN A 156 12.98 7.67 -18.76
C ASN A 156 14.02 6.69 -19.35
N PRO A 157 14.92 7.13 -20.25
CA PRO A 157 15.99 6.29 -20.80
C PRO A 157 16.89 5.66 -19.75
N THR A 158 17.04 6.28 -18.58
CA THR A 158 17.76 5.77 -17.40
C THR A 158 17.14 4.53 -16.78
N GLY A 159 15.88 4.24 -17.07
CA GLY A 159 15.10 3.20 -16.42
C GLY A 159 14.19 3.71 -15.30
N ALA A 160 14.39 4.92 -14.81
CA ALA A 160 13.57 5.52 -13.75
C ALA A 160 12.25 6.11 -14.25
N TRP A 161 11.39 6.42 -13.29
CA TRP A 161 10.23 7.28 -13.50
C TRP A 161 10.35 8.54 -12.66
N GLY A 162 9.93 9.66 -13.24
CA GLY A 162 9.64 10.86 -12.49
C GLY A 162 8.16 10.99 -12.21
N LYS A 163 7.73 12.13 -11.67
CA LYS A 163 6.31 12.41 -11.36
C LYS A 163 5.40 12.28 -12.58
N LYS A 164 5.88 12.69 -13.76
CA LYS A 164 5.15 12.67 -15.02
C LYS A 164 6.09 12.32 -16.17
N GLU A 165 5.52 12.06 -17.35
CA GLU A 165 6.30 11.86 -18.57
C GLU A 165 7.34 12.98 -18.75
N ARG A 166 8.60 12.62 -19.04
CA ARG A 166 9.74 13.52 -19.22
C ARG A 166 10.11 14.42 -18.03
N SER A 167 9.65 14.08 -16.83
CA SER A 167 10.17 14.74 -15.63
C SER A 167 11.43 14.05 -15.10
N ALA A 168 12.20 14.74 -14.25
CA ALA A 168 13.41 14.21 -13.67
C ALA A 168 13.18 12.88 -12.95
N ASP A 169 14.18 12.01 -13.01
CA ASP A 169 14.23 10.74 -12.30
C ASP A 169 13.97 10.94 -10.81
N ASN A 170 13.20 10.05 -10.22
CA ASN A 170 12.84 10.17 -8.81
C ASN A 170 12.70 8.80 -8.16
N VAL A 171 13.35 8.61 -7.01
CA VAL A 171 13.37 7.34 -6.27
C VAL A 171 11.96 6.91 -5.89
N LEU A 172 11.16 7.81 -5.30
CA LEU A 172 9.82 7.46 -4.82
C LEU A 172 8.86 7.09 -5.95
N TYR A 173 8.85 7.84 -7.05
CA TYR A 173 7.99 7.52 -8.19
C TYR A 173 8.40 6.21 -8.87
N THR A 174 9.71 5.96 -9.00
CA THR A 174 10.22 4.70 -9.54
C THR A 174 9.83 3.52 -8.64
N ALA A 175 10.00 3.67 -7.34
CA ALA A 175 9.62 2.65 -6.35
C ALA A 175 8.10 2.37 -6.37
N ALA A 176 7.26 3.40 -6.40
CA ALA A 176 5.81 3.25 -6.46
C ALA A 176 5.37 2.51 -7.73
N VAL A 177 5.95 2.83 -8.90
CA VAL A 177 5.63 2.14 -10.16
C VAL A 177 6.06 0.67 -10.09
N LEU A 178 7.25 0.37 -9.56
CA LEU A 178 7.72 -1.02 -9.42
C LEU A 178 6.87 -1.81 -8.44
N ALA A 179 6.53 -1.25 -7.27
CA ALA A 179 5.64 -1.89 -6.31
C ALA A 179 4.26 -2.21 -6.93
N GLY A 180 3.71 -1.27 -7.72
CA GLY A 180 2.48 -1.50 -8.45
C GLY A 180 2.62 -2.55 -9.55
N PHE A 181 3.71 -2.56 -10.32
CA PHE A 181 3.97 -3.60 -11.33
C PHE A 181 4.11 -4.99 -10.70
N ARG A 182 4.83 -5.09 -9.56
CA ARG A 182 4.88 -6.34 -8.80
C ARG A 182 3.49 -6.85 -8.44
N ARG A 183 2.64 -5.97 -7.93
CA ARG A 183 1.27 -6.34 -7.55
C ARG A 183 0.40 -6.73 -8.76
N LEU A 184 0.66 -6.14 -9.92
CA LEU A 184 0.04 -6.53 -11.20
C LEU A 184 0.61 -7.83 -11.78
N GLY A 185 1.56 -8.48 -11.10
CA GLY A 185 2.16 -9.76 -11.51
C GLY A 185 3.32 -9.62 -12.51
N PHE A 186 3.78 -8.40 -12.81
CA PHE A 186 4.98 -8.22 -13.63
C PHE A 186 6.24 -8.63 -12.88
N LYS A 187 7.14 -9.33 -13.57
CA LYS A 187 8.39 -9.87 -13.03
C LYS A 187 9.60 -9.25 -13.73
N GLN A 188 10.80 -9.64 -13.30
CA GLN A 188 12.08 -9.16 -13.83
C GLN A 188 12.24 -9.31 -15.37
N ASN A 189 11.59 -10.28 -15.98
CA ASN A 189 11.61 -10.44 -17.43
C ASN A 189 10.82 -9.38 -18.21
N PHE A 190 10.06 -8.53 -17.51
CA PHE A 190 9.42 -7.35 -18.09
C PHE A 190 10.42 -6.19 -18.08
N ALA A 191 10.90 -5.78 -19.24
CA ALA A 191 11.99 -4.80 -19.38
C ALA A 191 11.82 -3.48 -18.58
N PRO A 192 10.61 -2.90 -18.44
CA PRO A 192 10.44 -1.75 -17.56
C PRO A 192 10.74 -2.04 -16.09
N VAL A 193 10.44 -3.25 -15.60
CA VAL A 193 10.73 -3.66 -14.22
C VAL A 193 12.23 -3.80 -14.02
N SER A 194 12.95 -4.54 -14.88
CA SER A 194 14.39 -4.72 -14.70
C SER A 194 15.13 -3.40 -14.72
N LYS A 195 14.87 -2.53 -15.72
CA LYS A 195 15.54 -1.22 -15.82
C LYS A 195 15.29 -0.32 -14.62
N GLY A 196 14.05 -0.28 -14.11
CA GLY A 196 13.71 0.52 -12.93
C GLY A 196 14.36 -0.03 -11.66
N ALA A 197 14.42 -1.35 -11.53
CA ALA A 197 15.06 -2.00 -10.39
C ALA A 197 16.58 -1.80 -10.40
N ASP A 198 17.24 -1.92 -11.56
CA ASP A 198 18.67 -1.63 -11.71
C ASP A 198 18.97 -0.18 -11.30
N TRP A 199 18.17 0.77 -11.78
CA TRP A 199 18.33 2.19 -11.42
C TRP A 199 18.14 2.45 -9.92
N LEU A 200 17.16 1.81 -9.26
CA LEU A 200 17.00 1.92 -7.80
C LEU A 200 18.18 1.31 -7.06
N ALA A 201 18.68 0.14 -7.48
CA ALA A 201 19.84 -0.50 -6.88
C ALA A 201 21.09 0.40 -6.92
N GLU A 202 21.30 1.13 -8.03
CA GLU A 202 22.39 2.11 -8.15
C GLU A 202 22.17 3.38 -7.32
N SER A 203 20.94 3.62 -6.83
CA SER A 203 20.58 4.82 -6.07
C SER A 203 20.65 4.63 -4.56
N ILE A 204 21.07 3.46 -4.08
CA ILE A 204 21.16 3.12 -2.66
C ILE A 204 22.20 3.98 -1.93
N ASN A 205 21.93 4.34 -0.69
CA ASN A 205 22.86 5.01 0.21
C ASN A 205 23.78 4.00 0.94
N TYR A 206 24.88 4.49 1.55
CA TYR A 206 25.84 3.66 2.27
C TYR A 206 25.25 2.88 3.46
N ASP A 207 24.14 3.38 4.03
CA ASP A 207 23.46 2.77 5.16
C ASP A 207 22.41 1.72 4.75
N SER A 208 22.37 1.35 3.47
CA SER A 208 21.38 0.42 2.88
C SER A 208 19.95 0.97 2.74
N GLY A 209 19.74 2.25 2.98
CA GLY A 209 18.47 2.93 2.75
C GLY A 209 18.45 3.77 1.48
N TRP A 210 17.30 4.39 1.20
CA TRP A 210 17.12 5.35 0.11
C TRP A 210 16.56 6.67 0.62
N ALA A 211 16.87 7.73 -0.10
CA ALA A 211 16.35 9.06 0.13
C ALA A 211 15.58 9.59 -1.09
N LEU A 212 14.77 10.63 -0.91
CA LEU A 212 14.10 11.32 -2.04
C LEU A 212 15.10 11.89 -3.04
N GLN A 213 16.23 12.38 -2.53
CA GLN A 213 17.35 12.89 -3.33
C GLN A 213 18.59 12.06 -3.00
N ARG A 214 19.26 11.54 -4.02
CA ARG A 214 20.47 10.72 -3.88
C ARG A 214 21.54 11.47 -3.05
N GLY A 215 22.13 10.76 -2.09
CA GLY A 215 23.20 11.31 -1.22
C GLY A 215 22.70 12.14 -0.04
N THR A 216 21.38 12.28 0.16
CA THR A 216 20.80 12.81 1.40
C THR A 216 20.52 11.69 2.41
N GLN A 217 20.11 12.05 3.64
CA GLN A 217 19.76 11.08 4.68
C GLN A 217 18.70 10.11 4.20
N SER A 218 18.89 8.80 4.45
CA SER A 218 17.93 7.77 4.13
C SER A 218 16.61 7.99 4.89
N ASP A 219 15.52 7.84 4.16
CA ASP A 219 14.14 8.11 4.57
C ASP A 219 13.40 6.79 4.67
N ILE A 220 12.82 6.50 5.83
CA ILE A 220 12.11 5.23 6.10
C ILE A 220 10.92 5.07 5.14
N PHE A 221 10.18 6.13 4.84
CA PHE A 221 9.06 6.09 3.90
C PHE A 221 9.52 5.71 2.49
N VAL A 222 10.57 6.37 1.99
CA VAL A 222 11.12 6.11 0.66
C VAL A 222 11.70 4.70 0.58
N THR A 223 12.52 4.29 1.56
CA THR A 223 13.11 2.95 1.62
C THR A 223 12.06 1.86 1.67
N SER A 224 10.99 2.08 2.40
CA SER A 224 9.87 1.12 2.48
C SER A 224 9.13 0.93 1.14
N TRP A 225 8.98 1.98 0.34
CA TRP A 225 8.46 1.86 -1.02
C TRP A 225 9.44 1.12 -1.94
N VAL A 226 10.75 1.41 -1.82
CA VAL A 226 11.77 0.73 -2.62
C VAL A 226 11.83 -0.77 -2.33
N ILE A 227 11.80 -1.17 -1.06
CA ILE A 227 11.75 -2.58 -0.67
C ILE A 227 10.59 -3.29 -1.36
N GLN A 228 9.39 -2.71 -1.33
CA GLN A 228 8.20 -3.30 -1.97
C GLN A 228 8.33 -3.39 -3.49
N GLY A 229 9.06 -2.47 -4.12
CA GLY A 229 9.28 -2.46 -5.56
C GLY A 229 10.39 -3.40 -6.02
N LEU A 230 11.42 -3.64 -5.19
CA LEU A 230 12.57 -4.46 -5.52
C LEU A 230 12.35 -5.95 -5.26
N GLU A 231 11.53 -6.32 -4.27
CA GLU A 231 11.19 -7.73 -4.06
C GLU A 231 10.25 -8.23 -5.19
N PRO A 232 10.46 -9.36 -5.80
CA PRO A 232 11.50 -10.38 -5.62
C PRO A 232 12.70 -10.24 -6.60
N VAL A 233 12.92 -9.07 -7.16
CA VAL A 233 13.93 -8.85 -8.22
C VAL A 233 15.35 -8.84 -7.66
N TYR A 234 15.49 -8.30 -6.44
CA TYR A 234 16.76 -8.18 -5.73
C TYR A 234 16.68 -8.77 -4.32
N ASP A 235 17.83 -9.20 -3.80
CA ASP A 235 18.01 -9.51 -2.39
C ASP A 235 17.87 -8.22 -1.57
N ILE A 236 16.93 -8.22 -0.61
CA ILE A 236 16.58 -7.07 0.23
C ILE A 236 16.83 -7.32 1.73
N ASP A 237 17.54 -8.37 2.09
CA ASP A 237 17.78 -8.75 3.50
C ASP A 237 18.46 -7.64 4.29
N ALA A 238 19.46 -6.97 3.67
CA ALA A 238 20.15 -5.84 4.29
C ALA A 238 19.19 -4.65 4.57
N GLN A 239 18.27 -4.39 3.68
CA GLN A 239 17.26 -3.33 3.80
C GLN A 239 16.21 -3.67 4.87
N ILE A 240 15.79 -4.91 4.95
CA ILE A 240 14.92 -5.39 6.03
C ILE A 240 15.63 -5.27 7.39
N ALA A 241 16.90 -5.67 7.48
CA ALA A 241 17.69 -5.51 8.69
C ALA A 241 17.85 -4.03 9.08
N TRP A 242 18.14 -3.15 8.11
CA TRP A 242 18.21 -1.71 8.30
C TRP A 242 16.88 -1.14 8.84
N LEU A 243 15.75 -1.50 8.25
CA LEU A 243 14.45 -1.02 8.66
C LEU A 243 14.12 -1.45 10.11
N LYS A 244 14.39 -2.71 10.46
CA LYS A 244 14.17 -3.24 11.84
C LYS A 244 14.96 -2.49 12.90
N GLN A 245 16.19 -2.05 12.61
CA GLN A 245 17.04 -1.28 13.55
C GLN A 245 16.51 0.15 13.80
N LEU A 246 15.57 0.63 12.98
CA LEU A 246 15.02 1.98 13.08
C LEU A 246 13.64 2.01 13.74
N GLN A 247 13.12 0.87 14.17
CA GLN A 247 11.87 0.78 14.92
C GLN A 247 12.03 1.47 16.29
N ASN A 248 11.10 2.33 16.65
CA ASN A 248 11.06 2.99 17.95
C ASN A 248 10.57 2.03 19.05
N ASN A 249 10.83 2.38 20.32
CA ASN A 249 10.45 1.58 21.48
C ASN A 249 8.94 1.36 21.62
N ASP A 250 8.11 2.26 21.07
CA ASP A 250 6.65 2.12 21.03
C ASP A 250 6.16 1.19 19.92
N GLY A 251 7.08 0.67 19.11
CA GLY A 251 6.80 -0.23 17.99
C GLY A 251 6.50 0.49 16.67
N GLY A 252 6.37 1.80 16.66
CA GLY A 252 6.18 2.60 15.47
C GLY A 252 7.50 2.97 14.77
N PHE A 253 7.35 3.68 13.64
CA PHE A 253 8.45 4.23 12.87
C PHE A 253 8.24 5.73 12.64
N GLY A 254 9.27 6.52 12.84
CA GLY A 254 9.31 7.90 12.35
C GLY A 254 9.88 7.96 10.94
N ARG A 255 9.89 9.14 10.33
CA ARG A 255 10.43 9.32 8.97
C ARG A 255 11.94 9.09 8.89
N TYR A 256 12.64 9.42 9.98
CA TYR A 256 14.09 9.25 10.14
C TYR A 256 14.40 8.63 11.51
N LYS A 257 15.61 8.12 11.66
CA LYS A 257 16.08 7.58 12.94
C LYS A 257 15.84 8.57 14.08
N ASN A 258 15.33 8.08 15.22
CA ASN A 258 15.07 8.87 16.44
C ASN A 258 14.01 9.97 16.24
N ARG A 259 13.17 9.92 15.23
CA ARG A 259 11.98 10.77 15.12
C ARG A 259 10.78 10.08 15.76
N PRO A 260 9.82 10.85 16.31
CA PRO A 260 8.59 10.28 16.83
C PRO A 260 7.90 9.38 15.81
N SER A 261 7.24 8.34 16.29
CA SER A 261 6.48 7.42 15.45
C SER A 261 5.32 8.15 14.77
N ASP A 262 5.17 7.86 13.48
CA ASP A 262 4.11 8.38 12.62
C ASP A 262 3.28 7.21 12.08
N PRO A 263 1.95 7.28 12.10
CA PRO A 263 1.10 6.18 11.64
C PRO A 263 1.31 5.80 10.18
N GLU A 264 1.46 6.79 9.28
CA GLU A 264 1.67 6.55 7.86
C GLU A 264 3.02 5.90 7.59
N ILE A 265 4.08 6.41 8.23
CA ILE A 265 5.42 5.83 8.11
C ILE A 265 5.45 4.42 8.68
N THR A 266 4.82 4.21 9.83
CA THR A 266 4.74 2.88 10.47
C THR A 266 4.01 1.91 9.54
N ALA A 267 2.96 2.38 8.95
CA ALA A 267 2.15 1.62 8.03
C ALA A 267 2.97 1.12 6.84
N ILE A 268 3.60 1.99 6.10
CA ILE A 268 4.37 1.60 4.92
C ILE A 268 5.60 0.74 5.29
N ALA A 269 6.20 0.95 6.47
CA ALA A 269 7.29 0.14 6.98
C ALA A 269 6.86 -1.31 7.24
N VAL A 270 5.68 -1.54 7.83
CA VAL A 270 5.13 -2.89 8.02
C VAL A 270 4.84 -3.57 6.69
N MET A 271 4.35 -2.85 5.67
CA MET A 271 4.18 -3.40 4.32
C MET A 271 5.52 -3.82 3.71
N ALA A 272 6.57 -3.04 3.91
CA ALA A 272 7.91 -3.38 3.45
C ALA A 272 8.46 -4.64 4.17
N LEU A 273 8.30 -4.72 5.49
CA LEU A 273 8.66 -5.91 6.27
C LEU A 273 7.89 -7.15 5.80
N ALA A 274 6.61 -6.99 5.48
CA ALA A 274 5.79 -8.08 4.94
C ALA A 274 6.25 -8.51 3.55
N ALA A 275 6.62 -7.57 2.68
CA ALA A 275 7.17 -7.85 1.36
C ALA A 275 8.47 -8.65 1.43
N GLY A 276 9.34 -8.37 2.42
CA GLY A 276 10.56 -9.13 2.68
C GLY A 276 10.36 -10.42 3.49
N ASN A 277 9.12 -10.90 3.62
CA ASN A 277 8.79 -12.10 4.39
C ASN A 277 9.26 -12.07 5.86
N ASP A 278 9.41 -10.88 6.45
CA ASP A 278 9.79 -10.77 7.85
C ASP A 278 8.75 -11.45 8.77
N PRO A 279 9.17 -12.18 9.82
CA PRO A 279 8.25 -12.89 10.70
C PRO A 279 7.17 -11.99 11.30
N LEU A 280 5.95 -12.53 11.44
CA LEU A 280 4.78 -11.81 11.96
C LEU A 280 5.02 -11.17 13.34
N ASN A 281 5.82 -11.81 14.22
CA ASN A 281 6.10 -11.30 15.56
C ASN A 281 6.81 -9.95 15.55
N THR A 282 7.72 -9.70 14.62
CA THR A 282 8.37 -8.39 14.47
C THR A 282 7.35 -7.33 14.06
N ARG A 283 6.49 -7.67 13.10
CA ARG A 283 5.42 -6.78 12.61
C ARG A 283 4.31 -6.55 13.64
N ARG A 284 4.08 -7.52 14.54
CA ARG A 284 3.04 -7.43 15.59
C ARG A 284 3.22 -6.21 16.48
N VAL A 285 4.46 -5.84 16.83
CA VAL A 285 4.73 -4.66 17.67
C VAL A 285 4.26 -3.38 16.99
N SER A 286 4.53 -3.23 15.68
CA SER A 286 4.04 -2.09 14.90
C SER A 286 2.52 -2.10 14.71
N ILE A 287 1.93 -3.29 14.53
CA ILE A 287 0.48 -3.44 14.44
C ILE A 287 -0.18 -3.02 15.77
N ASN A 288 0.39 -3.41 16.90
CA ASN A 288 -0.09 -2.98 18.21
C ASN A 288 0.00 -1.46 18.40
N TYR A 289 1.11 -0.82 17.96
CA TYR A 289 1.22 0.63 17.93
C TYR A 289 0.07 1.26 17.13
N LEU A 290 -0.14 0.83 15.89
CA LEU A 290 -1.20 1.34 15.03
C LEU A 290 -2.60 1.15 15.64
N THR A 291 -2.84 0.00 16.26
CA THR A 291 -4.11 -0.31 16.93
C THR A 291 -4.32 0.60 18.16
N SER A 292 -3.25 0.89 18.92
CA SER A 292 -3.33 1.71 20.13
C SER A 292 -3.64 3.18 19.88
N ILE A 293 -3.29 3.71 18.71
CA ILE A 293 -3.52 5.11 18.32
C ILE A 293 -4.81 5.33 17.52
N ARG A 294 -5.57 4.27 17.28
CA ARG A 294 -6.86 4.34 16.59
C ARG A 294 -7.81 5.29 17.31
N GLN A 295 -8.58 6.06 16.57
CA GLN A 295 -9.66 6.88 17.10
C GLN A 295 -10.93 6.03 17.30
N GLU A 296 -11.90 6.55 18.07
CA GLU A 296 -13.17 5.84 18.35
C GLU A 296 -14.03 5.64 17.09
N ASP A 297 -13.87 6.51 16.09
CA ASP A 297 -14.59 6.45 14.81
C ASP A 297 -13.95 5.54 13.76
N GLY A 298 -12.82 4.91 14.07
CA GLY A 298 -12.07 4.00 13.18
C GLY A 298 -10.68 4.51 12.90
#